data_01dfd130cd10c1f1e8bd33292b5a345c
#
_entry.id   01dfd130cd10c1f1e8bd33292b5a345c
#
_cell.length_a   1.000
_cell.length_b   1.000
_cell.length_c   1.000
_cell.angle_alpha   90.00
_cell.angle_beta   90.00
_cell.angle_gamma   90.00
#
_symmetry.space_group_name_H-M   'P 1'
#
loop_
_entity.id
_entity.type
_entity.pdbx_description
1 polymer ?
#
loop_
_entity_poly.entity_id
_entity_poly.type
_entity_poly.pdbx_seq_one_letter_code
_entity_poly.pdbx_strand_id
1 'polypeptide(L)' 'LLLHQIKVMAEITISNENWARLKIKLQRKYNHLKDDELVFESGGEENLITYLQGRLKRNREYVVFTLKKGLLNIDNNRL' A
#
# COMPACT_ATOMS: atom_id res chain seq x y z
N LEU A 1 15.97 7.51 24.25
CA LEU A 1 15.77 7.42 23.80
C LEU A 1 15.33 7.21 22.99
N LEU A 2 15.22 7.12 22.72
CA LEU A 2 14.93 7.04 21.97
C LEU A 2 14.58 6.66 21.09
N LEU A 3 14.41 6.33 20.99
CA LEU A 3 14.14 5.94 20.23
C LEU A 3 13.59 5.84 19.43
N HIS A 4 13.48 5.73 19.43
CA HIS A 4 13.00 5.74 18.81
C HIS A 4 12.46 5.75 17.97
N GLN A 5 12.38 5.87 17.83
CA GLN A 5 11.82 5.97 17.10
C GLN A 5 11.77 5.98 16.14
N ILE A 6 12.10 5.88 15.93
CA ILE A 6 12.00 5.96 15.11
C ILE A 6 11.44 5.57 14.16
N LYS A 7 11.20 5.25 13.93
CA LYS A 7 10.64 4.91 13.18
C LYS A 7 9.82 4.78 12.43
N VAL A 8 10.01 5.41 12.29
CA VAL A 8 8.88 5.18 11.57
C VAL A 8 9.01 4.73 10.16
N MET A 9 9.69 3.74 9.98
CA MET A 9 9.82 3.10 8.72
C MET A 9 8.57 2.36 8.39
N ALA A 10 8.10 2.47 7.18
CA ALA A 10 7.03 1.62 6.72
C ALA A 10 7.50 0.18 6.73
N GLU A 11 6.59 -0.71 7.06
CA GLU A 11 6.91 -2.13 7.14
C GLU A 11 7.09 -2.75 5.76
N ILE A 12 6.83 -1.99 4.71
CA ILE A 12 6.92 -2.45 3.34
C ILE A 12 7.70 -1.44 2.52
N THR A 13 8.28 -1.91 1.44
CA THR A 13 8.94 -1.05 0.46
C THR A 13 8.38 -1.41 -0.90
N ILE A 14 7.96 -0.38 -1.63
CA ILE A 14 7.33 -0.58 -2.94
C ILE A 14 8.15 0.15 -3.99
N SER A 15 8.64 -0.58 -4.98
CA SER A 15 9.31 0.04 -6.11
C SER A 15 8.27 0.62 -7.06
N ASN A 16 8.68 1.57 -7.90
CA ASN A 16 7.76 2.14 -8.88
C ASN A 16 7.22 1.07 -9.81
N GLU A 17 8.05 0.12 -10.15
CA GLU A 17 7.68 -0.97 -11.02
C GLU A 17 6.60 -1.83 -10.39
N ASN A 18 6.81 -2.21 -9.14
CA ASN A 18 5.84 -3.01 -8.43
C ASN A 18 4.57 -2.22 -8.11
N TRP A 19 4.70 -0.91 -7.91
CA TRP A 19 3.53 -0.10 -7.66
C TRP A 19 2.54 -0.14 -8.82
N ALA A 20 3.05 -0.09 -10.05
CA ALA A 20 2.17 -0.14 -11.21
C ALA A 20 1.31 -1.40 -11.20
N ARG A 21 1.89 -2.53 -10.82
CA ARG A 21 1.16 -3.79 -10.76
C ARG A 21 0.24 -3.85 -9.54
N LEU A 22 0.75 -3.39 -8.40
CA LEU A 22 -0.04 -3.40 -7.17
C LEU A 22 -1.27 -2.51 -7.30
N LYS A 23 -1.12 -1.38 -7.96
CA LYS A 23 -2.24 -0.47 -8.19
C LYS A 23 -3.37 -1.15 -8.93
N ILE A 24 -3.03 -1.91 -9.98
CA ILE A 24 -4.04 -2.65 -10.73
C ILE A 24 -4.75 -3.66 -9.84
N LYS A 25 -4.01 -4.37 -9.01
CA LYS A 25 -4.60 -5.34 -8.10
C LYS A 25 -5.56 -4.68 -7.12
N LEU A 26 -5.16 -3.53 -6.58
CA LEU A 26 -6.00 -2.81 -5.64
C LEU A 26 -7.29 -2.35 -6.30
N GLN A 27 -7.20 -1.86 -7.53
CA GLN A 27 -8.37 -1.39 -8.23
C GLN A 27 -9.32 -2.52 -8.61
N ARG A 28 -8.79 -3.70 -8.82
CA ARG A 28 -9.63 -4.86 -9.10
C ARG A 28 -10.40 -5.31 -7.86
N LYS A 29 -9.74 -5.30 -6.72
CA LYS A 29 -10.38 -5.73 -5.49
C LYS A 29 -11.30 -4.66 -4.92
N TYR A 30 -10.90 -3.41 -5.04
CA TYR A 30 -11.64 -2.29 -4.47
C TYR A 30 -12.02 -1.34 -5.60
N ASN A 31 -13.13 -1.61 -6.25
CA ASN A 31 -13.54 -0.89 -7.46
C ASN A 31 -13.74 0.61 -7.26
N HIS A 32 -13.97 1.03 -6.03
CA HIS A 32 -14.21 2.44 -5.75
C HIS A 32 -12.92 3.27 -5.68
N LEU A 33 -11.77 2.63 -5.73
CA LEU A 33 -10.50 3.35 -5.73
C LEU A 33 -10.25 3.94 -7.11
N LYS A 34 -10.08 5.25 -7.16
CA LYS A 34 -9.91 5.93 -8.44
C LYS A 34 -8.45 6.05 -8.79
N ASP A 35 -8.18 6.01 -10.09
CA ASP A 35 -6.82 6.05 -10.58
C ASP A 35 -6.08 7.31 -10.16
N ASP A 36 -6.75 8.45 -10.24
CA ASP A 36 -6.12 9.73 -9.91
C ASP A 36 -5.91 9.93 -8.42
N GLU A 37 -6.55 9.12 -7.58
CA GLU A 37 -6.36 9.16 -6.14
C GLU A 37 -5.27 8.21 -5.67
N LEU A 38 -4.96 7.21 -6.47
CA LEU A 38 -3.94 6.24 -6.13
C LEU A 38 -2.58 6.72 -6.64
N VAL A 39 -2.02 7.66 -5.93
CA VAL A 39 -0.74 8.26 -6.28
C VAL A 39 0.31 7.80 -5.28
N PHE A 40 1.42 7.30 -5.78
CA PHE A 40 2.50 6.82 -4.94
C PHE A 40 3.83 7.24 -5.52
N GLU A 41 4.71 7.74 -4.65
CA GLU A 41 6.09 8.04 -5.02
C GLU A 41 7.00 7.20 -4.15
N SER A 42 8.15 6.87 -4.68
CA SER A 42 9.13 6.08 -3.94
C SER A 42 9.36 6.70 -2.56
N GLY A 43 9.25 5.89 -1.53
CA GLY A 43 9.37 6.38 -0.16
C GLY A 43 8.08 6.86 0.46
N GLY A 44 6.98 6.83 -0.30
CA GLY A 44 5.69 7.32 0.19
C GLY A 44 4.78 6.24 0.72
N GLU A 45 5.33 5.13 1.20
CA GLU A 45 4.52 4.02 1.67
C GLU A 45 3.60 4.39 2.82
N GLU A 46 4.06 5.22 3.76
CA GLU A 46 3.23 5.62 4.88
C GLU A 46 2.03 6.45 4.43
N ASN A 47 2.23 7.32 3.46
CA ASN A 47 1.13 8.11 2.93
C ASN A 47 0.11 7.22 2.24
N LEU A 48 0.58 6.22 1.51
CA LEU A 48 -0.29 5.27 0.86
C LEU A 48 -1.11 4.47 1.88
N ILE A 49 -0.46 4.01 2.94
CA ILE A 49 -1.14 3.25 3.98
C ILE A 49 -2.24 4.11 4.63
N THR A 50 -1.90 5.34 4.98
CA THR A 50 -2.86 6.24 5.60
C THR A 50 -4.05 6.50 4.69
N TYR A 51 -3.78 6.74 3.41
CA TYR A 51 -4.84 6.96 2.44
C TYR A 51 -5.77 5.75 2.35
N LEU A 52 -5.20 4.56 2.26
CA LEU A 52 -5.99 3.35 2.14
C LEU A 52 -6.79 3.05 3.40
N GLN A 53 -6.23 3.37 4.57
CA GLN A 53 -6.98 3.20 5.81
C GLN A 53 -8.31 3.97 5.76
N GLY A 54 -8.26 5.19 5.28
CA GLY A 54 -9.45 6.01 5.17
C GLY A 54 -10.39 5.53 4.09
N ARG A 55 -9.87 5.19 2.92
CA ARG A 55 -10.71 4.79 1.80
C ARG A 55 -11.35 3.44 2.01
N LEU A 56 -10.62 2.51 2.63
CA LEU A 56 -11.14 1.15 2.85
C LEU A 56 -11.85 1.03 4.20
N LYS A 57 -11.70 2.03 5.06
CA LYS A 57 -12.24 2.02 6.42
C LYS A 57 -11.74 0.81 7.19
N ARG A 58 -10.44 0.61 7.11
CA ARG A 58 -9.77 -0.49 7.78
C ARG A 58 -8.59 0.05 8.58
N ASN A 59 -8.11 -0.74 9.53
CA ASN A 59 -6.98 -0.31 10.33
C ASN A 59 -5.68 -0.52 9.57
N ARG A 60 -4.59 -0.01 10.14
CA ARG A 60 -3.28 -0.07 9.53
C ARG A 60 -2.84 -1.51 9.27
N GLU A 61 -3.07 -2.39 10.24
CA GLU A 61 -2.65 -3.78 10.12
C GLU A 61 -3.28 -4.46 8.91
N TYR A 62 -4.56 -4.19 8.69
CA TYR A 62 -5.26 -4.75 7.55
C TYR A 62 -4.65 -4.26 6.24
N VAL A 63 -4.39 -2.95 6.16
CA VAL A 63 -3.85 -2.35 4.95
C VAL A 63 -2.45 -2.88 4.66
N VAL A 64 -1.59 -2.90 5.69
CA VAL A 64 -0.24 -3.40 5.52
C VAL A 64 -0.25 -4.86 5.08
N PHE A 65 -1.10 -5.68 5.70
CA PHE A 65 -1.21 -7.08 5.32
C PHE A 65 -1.64 -7.22 3.86
N THR A 66 -2.61 -6.42 3.45
CA THR A 66 -3.11 -6.47 2.08
C THR A 66 -2.02 -6.10 1.08
N LEU A 67 -1.27 -5.05 1.37
CA LEU A 67 -0.19 -4.62 0.50
C LEU A 67 0.92 -5.66 0.43
N LYS A 68 1.28 -6.25 1.57
CA LYS A 68 2.30 -7.30 1.58
C LYS A 68 1.86 -8.49 0.76
N LYS A 69 0.61 -8.87 0.90
CA LYS A 69 0.08 -10.00 0.15
C LYS A 69 0.14 -9.74 -1.36
N GLY A 70 -0.21 -8.52 -1.75
CA GLY A 70 -0.15 -8.15 -3.15
C GLY A 70 1.28 -8.16 -3.69
N LEU A 71 2.24 -7.74 -2.88
CA LEU A 71 3.63 -7.71 -3.30
C LEU A 71 4.24 -9.11 -3.39
N LEU A 72 3.84 -10.00 -2.49
CA LEU A 72 4.32 -11.38 -2.52
C LEU A 72 3.87 -12.10 -3.79
N ASN A 73 2.71 -11.74 -4.30
CA ASN A 73 2.13 -12.37 -5.48
C ASN A 73 2.03 -11.37 -6.62
N ILE A 74 3.10 -10.60 -6.84
CA ILE A 74 3.03 -9.48 -7.77
C ILE A 74 2.74 -9.92 -9.20
N ASP A 75 3.17 -11.10 -9.58
CA ASP A 75 2.94 -11.63 -10.92
C ASP A 75 1.57 -12.26 -11.07
N ASN A 76 0.82 -12.33 -9.99
CA ASN A 76 -0.50 -12.91 -9.95
C ASN A 76 -1.53 -11.80 -10.02
N ASN A 77 -2.64 -12.01 -10.74
CA ASN A 77 -3.67 -10.99 -10.87
C ASN A 77 -4.59 -10.89 -9.65
N ARG A 78 -4.35 -11.70 -8.64
CA ARG A 78 -5.20 -11.74 -7.45
C ARG A 78 -4.55 -11.00 -6.31
N LEU A 79 -5.37 -10.52 -5.42
CA LEU A 79 -4.89 -9.82 -4.25
C LEU A 79 -5.21 -10.60 -2.99
#